data_3a0b8858209d0f892ac01ed3532ba89b
#
_entry.id   3a0b8858209d0f892ac01ed3532ba89b
#
_cell.length_a   1.000
_cell.length_b   1.000
_cell.length_c   1.000
_cell.angle_alpha   90.00
_cell.angle_beta   90.00
_cell.angle_gamma   90.00
#
_symmetry.space_group_name_H-M   'P 1'
#
loop_
_entity.id
_entity.type
_entity.pdbx_description
1 polymer ?
#
loop_
_entity_poly.entity_id
_entity_poly.type
_entity_poly.pdbx_seq_one_letter_code
_entity_poly.pdbx_strand_id
1 'polypeptide(L)'
;MDPQHVSFVLMTGASPDPSFAFVQGPHHGHGVWIELATPDPDGALAFYGALFGWTRGGAMPMGPMGEYVFLGSGETRPGAVMSSATTGAPARWNWYAYVPDIDAAIATATGLGGVLLQGPDQIPGGGYSANVGDLTGAQLGIVGPRIGDAA
;
A
#
# COMPACT_ATOMS: atom_id res chain seq x y z
N MET A 1 -18.11 0.17 -4.84
CA MET A 1 -17.26 -1.02 -5.05
C MET A 1 -16.82 -1.03 -6.51
N ASP A 2 -15.64 -1.55 -6.78
CA ASP A 2 -15.18 -1.82 -8.13
C ASP A 2 -15.83 -3.10 -8.71
N PRO A 3 -15.58 -3.45 -9.99
CA PRO A 3 -16.15 -4.67 -10.60
C PRO A 3 -15.70 -5.99 -9.94
N GLN A 4 -14.63 -5.98 -9.16
CA GLN A 4 -14.11 -7.12 -8.41
C GLN A 4 -14.60 -7.13 -6.94
N HIS A 5 -15.62 -6.31 -6.62
CA HIS A 5 -16.23 -6.15 -5.30
C HIS A 5 -15.31 -5.59 -4.20
N VAL A 6 -14.22 -4.92 -4.56
CA VAL A 6 -13.38 -4.21 -3.60
C VAL A 6 -14.01 -2.85 -3.26
N SER A 7 -14.17 -2.57 -1.98
CA SER A 7 -14.74 -1.31 -1.50
C SER A 7 -13.70 -0.18 -1.54
N PHE A 8 -14.14 1.00 -1.94
CA PHE A 8 -13.38 2.24 -1.86
C PHE A 8 -14.33 3.43 -1.66
N VAL A 9 -13.80 4.55 -1.21
CA VAL A 9 -14.57 5.78 -0.96
C VAL A 9 -13.98 6.90 -1.83
N LEU A 10 -14.85 7.68 -2.43
CA LEU A 10 -14.50 8.91 -3.13
C LEU A 10 -14.80 10.11 -2.25
N MET A 11 -13.87 11.03 -2.18
CA MET A 11 -14.03 12.29 -1.47
C MET A 11 -13.57 13.44 -2.35
N THR A 12 -14.26 14.57 -2.22
CA THR A 12 -13.78 15.84 -2.76
C THR A 12 -13.57 16.81 -1.61
N GLY A 13 -12.49 17.58 -1.67
CA GLY A 13 -12.22 18.61 -0.68
C GLY A 13 -13.21 19.78 -0.80
N ALA A 14 -13.52 20.42 0.32
CA ALA A 14 -14.29 21.66 0.34
C ALA A 14 -13.42 22.89 -0.02
N SER A 15 -12.10 22.72 -0.06
CA SER A 15 -11.10 23.74 -0.43
C SER A 15 -10.33 23.27 -1.68
N PRO A 16 -9.86 24.18 -2.54
CA PRO A 16 -8.94 23.88 -3.62
C PRO A 16 -7.52 23.49 -3.14
N ASP A 17 -7.24 23.63 -1.85
CA ASP A 17 -5.93 23.33 -1.30
C ASP A 17 -5.63 21.82 -1.36
N PRO A 18 -4.39 21.43 -1.67
CA PRO A 18 -4.01 20.02 -1.71
C PRO A 18 -4.12 19.39 -0.33
N SER A 19 -4.60 18.14 -0.28
CA SER A 19 -4.54 17.34 0.95
C SER A 19 -3.12 16.87 1.23
N PHE A 20 -2.71 16.93 2.49
CA PHE A 20 -1.43 16.38 2.97
C PHE A 20 -1.59 15.00 3.61
N ALA A 21 -2.77 14.38 3.53
CA ALA A 21 -3.01 13.05 4.10
C ALA A 21 -2.20 11.95 3.40
N PHE A 22 -1.93 12.13 2.10
CA PHE A 22 -1.10 11.24 1.29
C PHE A 22 0.06 12.04 0.69
N VAL A 23 1.29 11.68 1.05
CA VAL A 23 2.50 12.39 0.60
C VAL A 23 3.57 11.37 0.22
N GLN A 24 4.03 11.41 -1.02
CA GLN A 24 5.13 10.54 -1.43
C GLN A 24 6.44 10.92 -0.71
N GLY A 25 7.15 9.89 -0.24
CA GLY A 25 8.42 10.07 0.47
C GLY A 25 8.34 9.82 1.98
N PRO A 26 9.42 10.05 2.73
CA PRO A 26 9.57 9.66 4.12
C PRO A 26 8.90 10.65 5.10
N HIS A 27 7.60 10.82 4.99
CA HIS A 27 6.81 11.68 5.86
C HIS A 27 6.14 10.86 6.95
N HIS A 28 6.67 10.91 8.19
CA HIS A 28 6.19 10.14 9.33
C HIS A 28 4.69 10.34 9.58
N GLY A 29 3.96 9.22 9.69
CA GLY A 29 2.53 9.20 9.96
C GLY A 29 1.63 9.49 8.76
N HIS A 30 2.19 9.84 7.59
CA HIS A 30 1.42 10.04 6.37
C HIS A 30 1.27 8.75 5.57
N GLY A 31 0.17 8.62 4.85
CA GLY A 31 0.01 7.61 3.80
C GLY A 31 0.99 7.91 2.66
N VAL A 32 1.81 6.93 2.28
CA VAL A 32 2.85 7.08 1.26
C VAL A 32 2.71 6.11 0.11
N TRP A 33 1.91 5.06 0.28
CA TRP A 33 1.70 4.01 -0.71
C TRP A 33 0.32 3.39 -0.57
N ILE A 34 -0.31 3.05 -1.69
CA ILE A 34 -1.54 2.27 -1.74
C ILE A 34 -1.31 1.00 -2.57
N GLU A 35 -1.97 -0.08 -2.19
CA GLU A 35 -1.80 -1.38 -2.84
C GLU A 35 -3.16 -2.05 -3.00
N LEU A 36 -3.48 -2.46 -4.21
CA LEU A 36 -4.67 -3.23 -4.50
C LEU A 36 -4.30 -4.69 -4.74
N ALA A 37 -4.78 -5.58 -3.89
CA ALA A 37 -4.87 -7.00 -4.21
C ALA A 37 -6.25 -7.28 -4.83
N THR A 38 -6.29 -7.86 -6.03
CA THR A 38 -7.52 -8.13 -6.77
C THR A 38 -7.43 -9.42 -7.57
N PRO A 39 -8.53 -10.17 -7.75
CA PRO A 39 -8.50 -11.36 -8.60
C PRO A 39 -8.29 -11.04 -10.09
N ASP A 40 -8.54 -9.80 -10.52
CA ASP A 40 -8.41 -9.35 -11.91
C ASP A 40 -7.65 -8.02 -11.97
N PRO A 41 -6.31 -8.03 -11.97
CA PRO A 41 -5.49 -6.82 -12.05
C PRO A 41 -5.72 -5.97 -13.30
N ASP A 42 -5.92 -6.59 -14.46
CA ASP A 42 -6.12 -5.85 -15.71
C ASP A 42 -7.49 -5.15 -15.74
N GLY A 43 -8.54 -5.83 -15.29
CA GLY A 43 -9.87 -5.24 -15.13
C GLY A 43 -9.88 -4.10 -14.10
N ALA A 44 -9.15 -4.24 -12.99
CA ALA A 44 -9.00 -3.18 -12.01
C ALA A 44 -8.25 -1.96 -12.59
N LEU A 45 -7.14 -2.18 -13.30
CA LEU A 45 -6.41 -1.11 -13.97
C LEU A 45 -7.27 -0.36 -15.00
N ALA A 46 -8.09 -1.08 -15.77
CA ALA A 46 -9.03 -0.46 -16.71
C ALA A 46 -10.07 0.40 -15.98
N PHE A 47 -10.66 -0.12 -14.89
CA PHE A 47 -11.67 0.58 -14.11
C PHE A 47 -11.11 1.84 -13.44
N TYR A 48 -10.02 1.72 -12.68
CA TYR A 48 -9.42 2.86 -11.98
C TYR A 48 -8.75 3.84 -12.94
N GLY A 49 -8.25 3.35 -14.09
CA GLY A 49 -7.76 4.19 -15.18
C GLY A 49 -8.86 5.08 -15.76
N ALA A 50 -10.04 4.53 -16.02
CA ALA A 50 -11.20 5.31 -16.49
C ALA A 50 -11.71 6.30 -15.43
N LEU A 51 -11.61 5.94 -14.13
CA LEU A 51 -12.14 6.76 -13.05
C LEU A 51 -11.20 7.89 -12.63
N PHE A 52 -9.88 7.61 -12.55
CA PHE A 52 -8.89 8.54 -12.00
C PHE A 52 -7.82 8.98 -13.01
N GLY A 53 -7.84 8.45 -14.23
CA GLY A 53 -6.77 8.68 -15.20
C GLY A 53 -5.48 7.94 -14.86
N TRP A 54 -5.51 6.94 -13.98
CA TRP A 54 -4.33 6.17 -13.67
C TRP A 54 -3.92 5.28 -14.84
N THR A 55 -2.62 5.12 -15.00
CA THR A 55 -2.02 4.34 -16.08
C THR A 55 -1.16 3.20 -15.50
N ARG A 56 -0.76 2.27 -16.36
CA ARG A 56 0.26 1.26 -16.03
C ARG A 56 1.63 1.94 -15.99
N GLY A 57 2.14 2.23 -14.80
CA GLY A 57 3.41 2.93 -14.54
C GLY A 57 4.65 2.02 -14.56
N GLY A 58 4.55 0.85 -15.17
CA GLY A 58 5.55 -0.21 -15.18
C GLY A 58 5.13 -1.41 -14.34
N ALA A 59 6.00 -2.42 -14.26
CA ALA A 59 5.75 -3.61 -13.44
C ALA A 59 7.06 -4.19 -12.92
N MET A 60 6.97 -4.89 -11.79
CA MET A 60 8.05 -5.67 -11.20
C MET A 60 7.61 -7.13 -11.14
N PRO A 61 8.42 -8.07 -11.66
CA PRO A 61 8.12 -9.49 -11.55
C PRO A 61 8.31 -9.96 -10.11
N MET A 62 7.33 -10.71 -9.59
CA MET A 62 7.37 -11.33 -8.26
C MET A 62 7.44 -12.87 -8.35
N GLY A 63 8.02 -13.41 -9.42
CA GLY A 63 8.13 -14.85 -9.65
C GLY A 63 6.75 -15.54 -9.70
N PRO A 64 6.52 -16.59 -8.91
CA PRO A 64 5.24 -17.30 -8.91
C PRO A 64 4.02 -16.46 -8.52
N MET A 65 4.23 -15.34 -7.85
CA MET A 65 3.17 -14.41 -7.44
C MET A 65 2.71 -13.48 -8.58
N GLY A 66 3.33 -13.58 -9.77
CA GLY A 66 2.95 -12.78 -10.94
C GLY A 66 3.65 -11.42 -10.99
N GLU A 67 2.95 -10.40 -11.42
CA GLU A 67 3.46 -9.04 -11.54
C GLU A 67 2.91 -8.11 -10.45
N TYR A 68 3.77 -7.25 -9.97
CA TYR A 68 3.43 -6.08 -9.15
C TYR A 68 3.41 -4.87 -10.07
N VAL A 69 2.20 -4.45 -10.47
CA VAL A 69 2.01 -3.43 -11.50
C VAL A 69 1.87 -2.07 -10.84
N PHE A 70 2.82 -1.18 -11.10
CA PHE A 70 2.78 0.18 -10.56
C PHE A 70 1.66 1.01 -11.20
N LEU A 71 0.93 1.73 -10.36
CA LEU A 71 -0.01 2.76 -10.78
C LEU A 71 0.77 4.01 -11.18
N GLY A 72 0.50 4.56 -12.36
CA GLY A 72 1.03 5.83 -12.80
C GLY A 72 -0.02 6.94 -12.66
N SER A 73 0.36 8.08 -12.09
CA SER A 73 -0.48 9.29 -12.01
C SER A 73 0.38 10.51 -12.35
N GLY A 74 0.36 10.94 -13.60
CA GLY A 74 1.34 11.91 -14.09
C GLY A 74 2.77 11.38 -13.92
N GLU A 75 3.61 12.15 -13.24
CA GLU A 75 5.01 11.77 -12.94
C GLU A 75 5.16 10.94 -11.66
N THR A 76 4.06 10.66 -10.96
CA THR A 76 4.06 9.97 -9.67
C THR A 76 3.61 8.52 -9.78
N ARG A 77 3.98 7.72 -8.79
CA ARG A 77 3.54 6.33 -8.61
C ARG A 77 2.93 6.19 -7.21
N PRO A 78 1.62 6.42 -7.08
CA PRO A 78 0.97 6.39 -5.76
C PRO A 78 0.88 4.99 -5.15
N GLY A 79 1.02 3.94 -5.96
CA GLY A 79 0.84 2.58 -5.48
C GLY A 79 0.98 1.54 -6.57
N ALA A 80 0.42 0.36 -6.31
CA ALA A 80 0.47 -0.76 -7.23
C ALA A 80 -0.80 -1.64 -7.16
N VAL A 81 -0.90 -2.53 -8.15
CA VAL A 81 -1.93 -3.57 -8.24
C VAL A 81 -1.24 -4.92 -8.37
N MET A 82 -1.71 -5.92 -7.64
CA MET A 82 -1.24 -7.30 -7.72
C MET A 82 -2.39 -8.29 -7.74
N SER A 83 -2.10 -9.52 -8.17
CA SER A 83 -3.10 -10.59 -8.18
C SER A 83 -3.30 -11.19 -6.79
N SER A 84 -4.52 -11.13 -6.26
CA SER A 84 -4.90 -11.84 -5.05
C SER A 84 -4.94 -13.36 -5.24
N ALA A 85 -5.19 -13.83 -6.47
CA ALA A 85 -5.26 -15.26 -6.79
C ALA A 85 -3.89 -15.95 -6.70
N THR A 86 -2.80 -15.23 -7.04
CA THR A 86 -1.44 -15.78 -7.00
C THR A 86 -0.70 -15.47 -5.70
N THR A 87 -1.00 -14.34 -5.05
CA THR A 87 -0.39 -13.96 -3.78
C THR A 87 -1.09 -14.58 -2.57
N GLY A 88 -2.36 -15.00 -2.72
CA GLY A 88 -3.21 -15.42 -1.61
C GLY A 88 -3.68 -14.28 -0.70
N ALA A 89 -3.36 -13.04 -1.03
CA ALA A 89 -3.80 -11.87 -0.27
C ALA A 89 -5.32 -11.69 -0.40
N PRO A 90 -6.03 -11.22 0.65
CA PRO A 90 -7.44 -10.85 0.52
C PRO A 90 -7.62 -9.72 -0.50
N ALA A 91 -8.68 -9.83 -1.33
CA ALA A 91 -9.00 -8.79 -2.32
C ALA A 91 -9.44 -7.51 -1.61
N ARG A 92 -8.56 -6.51 -1.61
CA ARG A 92 -8.79 -5.21 -0.94
C ARG A 92 -7.76 -4.17 -1.33
N TRP A 93 -8.08 -2.91 -1.07
CA TRP A 93 -7.09 -1.87 -0.92
C TRP A 93 -6.41 -1.97 0.44
N ASN A 94 -5.08 -1.83 0.45
CA ASN A 94 -4.26 -1.61 1.62
C ASN A 94 -3.51 -0.27 1.44
N TRP A 95 -3.31 0.48 2.50
CA TRP A 95 -2.50 1.68 2.46
C TRP A 95 -1.38 1.59 3.47
N TYR A 96 -0.27 2.23 3.18
CA TYR A 96 0.93 2.16 4.00
C TYR A 96 1.26 3.53 4.55
N ALA A 97 1.40 3.61 5.87
CA ALA A 97 1.93 4.77 6.56
C ALA A 97 3.45 4.65 6.69
N TYR A 98 4.15 5.77 6.48
CA TYR A 98 5.59 5.81 6.71
C TYR A 98 5.91 5.88 8.20
N VAL A 99 6.88 5.05 8.62
CA VAL A 99 7.41 5.03 9.99
C VAL A 99 8.94 5.21 9.95
N PRO A 100 9.52 5.90 10.93
CA PRO A 100 10.97 6.15 10.96
C PRO A 100 11.81 4.91 11.29
N ASP A 101 11.19 3.89 11.91
CA ASP A 101 11.80 2.60 12.24
C ASP A 101 10.73 1.52 12.23
N ILE A 102 10.89 0.53 11.34
CA ILE A 102 9.90 -0.53 11.15
C ILE A 102 9.77 -1.44 12.38
N ASP A 103 10.90 -1.80 13.02
CA ASP A 103 10.88 -2.70 14.17
C ASP A 103 10.29 -2.01 15.41
N ALA A 104 10.60 -0.73 15.64
CA ALA A 104 10.02 0.06 16.72
C ALA A 104 8.51 0.25 16.52
N ALA A 105 8.05 0.46 15.28
CA ALA A 105 6.63 0.59 14.97
C ALA A 105 5.87 -0.72 15.20
N ILE A 106 6.44 -1.86 14.80
CA ILE A 106 5.87 -3.20 15.06
C ILE A 106 5.80 -3.46 16.57
N ALA A 107 6.89 -3.18 17.31
CA ALA A 107 6.93 -3.35 18.76
C ALA A 107 5.88 -2.48 19.46
N THR A 108 5.68 -1.25 19.00
CA THR A 108 4.65 -0.34 19.53
C THR A 108 3.25 -0.89 19.27
N ALA A 109 2.96 -1.29 18.02
CA ALA A 109 1.65 -1.83 17.66
C ALA A 109 1.31 -3.09 18.49
N THR A 110 2.24 -4.03 18.59
CA THR A 110 2.03 -5.28 19.35
C THR A 110 1.99 -5.04 20.86
N GLY A 111 2.79 -4.13 21.39
CA GLY A 111 2.77 -3.74 22.80
C GLY A 111 1.46 -3.07 23.24
N LEU A 112 0.74 -2.45 22.31
CA LEU A 112 -0.59 -1.86 22.52
C LEU A 112 -1.74 -2.85 22.23
N GLY A 113 -1.43 -4.13 22.02
CA GLY A 113 -2.43 -5.18 21.84
C GLY A 113 -2.78 -5.46 20.37
N GLY A 114 -2.17 -4.78 19.42
CA GLY A 114 -2.25 -5.10 18.00
C GLY A 114 -1.49 -6.37 17.65
N VAL A 115 -1.59 -6.81 16.41
CA VAL A 115 -0.92 -8.03 15.93
C VAL A 115 -0.10 -7.73 14.69
N LEU A 116 1.06 -8.38 14.55
CA LEU A 116 1.80 -8.42 13.30
C LEU A 116 1.16 -9.48 12.39
N LEU A 117 0.67 -9.06 11.24
CA LEU A 117 0.00 -9.93 10.27
C LEU A 117 0.97 -10.46 9.20
N GLN A 118 1.95 -9.63 8.80
CA GLN A 118 2.96 -9.96 7.80
C GLN A 118 4.20 -9.09 7.98
N GLY A 119 5.35 -9.62 7.61
CA GLY A 119 6.62 -8.90 7.60
C GLY A 119 7.38 -8.95 8.94
N PRO A 120 8.36 -8.07 9.16
CA PRO A 120 8.82 -7.06 8.20
C PRO A 120 9.59 -7.70 7.04
N ASP A 121 9.15 -7.42 5.82
CA ASP A 121 9.75 -7.88 4.58
C ASP A 121 10.56 -6.76 3.93
N GLN A 122 11.76 -7.05 3.45
CA GLN A 122 12.57 -6.09 2.73
C GLN A 122 11.93 -5.76 1.37
N ILE A 123 11.80 -4.48 1.05
CA ILE A 123 11.27 -4.02 -0.22
C ILE A 123 12.38 -3.49 -1.14
N PRO A 124 12.18 -3.51 -2.46
CA PRO A 124 13.11 -2.87 -3.39
C PRO A 124 13.32 -1.39 -3.04
N GLY A 125 14.58 -0.98 -2.97
CA GLY A 125 14.96 0.39 -2.58
C GLY A 125 15.45 0.52 -1.14
N GLY A 126 15.50 -0.60 -0.36
CA GLY A 126 16.24 -0.66 0.90
C GLY A 126 15.42 -0.36 2.16
N GLY A 127 14.11 -0.31 2.06
CA GLY A 127 13.23 -0.25 3.22
C GLY A 127 12.60 -1.60 3.56
N TYR A 128 11.71 -1.57 4.55
CA TYR A 128 10.90 -2.71 4.99
C TYR A 128 9.44 -2.35 4.99
N SER A 129 8.58 -3.33 4.73
CA SER A 129 7.13 -3.21 4.89
C SER A 129 6.60 -4.28 5.84
N ALA A 130 5.55 -3.94 6.56
CA ALA A 130 4.81 -4.88 7.40
C ALA A 130 3.33 -4.55 7.37
N ASN A 131 2.50 -5.53 7.66
CA ASN A 131 1.08 -5.34 7.89
C ASN A 131 0.78 -5.61 9.36
N VAL A 132 0.13 -4.66 10.00
CA VAL A 132 -0.32 -4.76 11.40
C VAL A 132 -1.84 -4.69 11.47
N GLY A 133 -2.41 -5.39 12.43
CA GLY A 133 -3.84 -5.36 12.73
C GLY A 133 -4.08 -4.78 14.11
N ASP A 134 -5.19 -4.05 14.27
CA ASP A 134 -5.66 -3.60 15.56
C ASP A 134 -6.55 -4.65 16.24
N LEU A 135 -7.01 -4.34 17.47
CA LEU A 135 -7.90 -5.20 18.26
C LEU A 135 -9.27 -5.43 17.62
N THR A 136 -9.67 -4.62 16.64
CA THR A 136 -10.95 -4.74 15.93
C THR A 136 -10.83 -5.52 14.63
N GLY A 137 -9.62 -5.89 14.23
CA GLY A 137 -9.31 -6.56 12.97
C GLY A 137 -9.08 -5.60 11.79
N ALA A 138 -9.04 -4.28 12.03
CA ALA A 138 -8.64 -3.34 11.00
C ALA A 138 -7.14 -3.47 10.72
N GLN A 139 -6.77 -3.45 9.44
CA GLN A 139 -5.40 -3.63 9.00
C GLN A 139 -4.82 -2.35 8.44
N LEU A 140 -3.54 -2.14 8.72
CA LEU A 140 -2.72 -1.05 8.23
C LEU A 140 -1.38 -1.58 7.76
N GLY A 141 -0.93 -1.16 6.59
CA GLY A 141 0.45 -1.30 6.15
C GLY A 141 1.33 -0.24 6.80
N ILE A 142 2.54 -0.61 7.17
CA ILE A 142 3.59 0.31 7.59
C ILE A 142 4.83 0.07 6.75
N VAL A 143 5.56 1.14 6.44
CA VAL A 143 6.77 1.08 5.60
C VAL A 143 7.81 2.06 6.14
N GLY A 144 9.06 1.63 6.18
CA GLY A 144 10.15 2.47 6.66
C GLY A 144 11.50 1.76 6.70
N PRO A 145 12.55 2.45 7.10
CA PRO A 145 13.86 1.85 7.33
C PRO A 145 13.87 0.98 8.57
N ARG A 146 14.93 0.20 8.72
CA ARG A 146 15.32 -0.43 9.97
C ARG A 146 16.52 0.33 10.53
N ILE A 147 16.42 0.79 11.78
CA ILE A 147 17.58 1.44 12.42
C ILE A 147 18.62 0.36 12.70
N GLY A 148 19.83 0.54 12.15
CA GLY A 148 20.91 -0.45 12.23
C GLY A 148 21.33 -1.05 10.90
N ASP A 149 20.49 -1.00 9.87
CA ASP A 149 20.85 -1.40 8.51
C ASP A 149 21.51 -0.26 7.70
N ALA A 150 21.59 0.93 8.27
CA ALA A 150 22.29 2.07 7.68
C ALA A 150 23.80 1.94 7.95
N ALA A 151 24.49 1.32 7.03
CA ALA A 151 25.97 1.33 6.92
C ALA A 151 26.38 1.73 5.51
#